data_c53d5e417f9b88c1c0e57e79348061fd
#
_entry.id   c53d5e417f9b88c1c0e57e79348061fd
#
_cell.length_a   1.000
_cell.length_b   1.000
_cell.length_c   1.000
_cell.angle_alpha   90.00
_cell.angle_beta   90.00
_cell.angle_gamma   90.00
#
_symmetry.space_group_name_H-M   'P 1'
#
loop_
_entity.id
_entity.type
_entity.pdbx_description
1 polymer ?
#
loop_
_entity_poly.entity_id
_entity_poly.type
_entity_poly.pdbx_seq_one_letter_code
_entity_poly.pdbx_strand_id
1 'polypeptide(L)' 'MKKSYKIDVDCAACALKMEDAAKATAGGKDCVVNYMLLKMNVEFEDGQDPKTVMQEVYKNCKKVEDDCEIFLK' A
#
# COMPACT_ATOMS: atom_id res chain seq x y z
N MET A 1 -7.21 3.96 -12.20
CA MET A 1 -7.02 5.14 -11.34
C MET A 1 -5.85 4.91 -10.41
N LYS A 2 -4.99 5.90 -10.28
CA LYS A 2 -3.80 5.83 -9.43
C LYS A 2 -3.87 6.85 -8.33
N LYS A 3 -3.40 6.46 -7.14
CA LYS A 3 -3.26 7.38 -6.01
C LYS A 3 -1.93 7.15 -5.31
N SER A 4 -1.39 8.20 -4.72
CA SER A 4 -0.16 8.14 -3.93
C SER A 4 -0.49 8.38 -2.47
N TYR A 5 0.16 7.62 -1.60
CA TYR A 5 -0.02 7.73 -0.15
C TYR A 5 1.34 7.86 0.51
N LYS A 6 1.42 8.68 1.53
CA LYS A 6 2.61 8.75 2.35
C LYS A 6 2.64 7.52 3.27
N ILE A 7 3.82 6.95 3.44
CA ILE A 7 4.00 5.79 4.32
C ILE A 7 5.14 6.03 5.29
N ASP A 8 5.21 5.21 6.32
CA ASP A 8 6.32 5.17 7.25
C ASP A 8 6.72 3.71 7.44
N VAL A 9 8.00 3.42 7.21
CA VAL A 9 8.53 2.07 7.32
C VAL A 9 10.03 2.14 7.58
N ASP A 10 10.54 1.22 8.39
CA ASP A 10 11.90 1.32 8.91
C ASP A 10 12.96 0.68 8.02
N CYS A 11 12.59 -0.15 7.07
CA CYS A 11 13.59 -0.82 6.24
C CYS A 11 13.06 -1.09 4.83
N ALA A 12 13.99 -1.24 3.88
CA ALA A 12 13.63 -1.50 2.50
C ALA A 12 12.94 -2.85 2.31
N ALA A 13 13.36 -3.88 3.06
CA ALA A 13 12.72 -5.18 2.99
C ALA A 13 11.27 -5.10 3.48
N CYS A 14 11.02 -4.30 4.51
CA CYS A 14 9.66 -4.07 5.01
C CYS A 14 8.80 -3.37 3.95
N ALA A 15 9.38 -2.41 3.23
CA ALA A 15 8.69 -1.73 2.15
C ALA A 15 8.27 -2.71 1.03
N LEU A 16 9.14 -3.66 0.71
CA LEU A 16 8.81 -4.70 -0.27
C LEU A 16 7.67 -5.59 0.20
N LYS A 17 7.62 -5.91 1.49
CA LYS A 17 6.51 -6.67 2.06
C LYS A 17 5.20 -5.92 1.94
N MET A 18 5.22 -4.61 2.17
CA MET A 18 4.04 -3.76 1.99
C MET A 18 3.57 -3.79 0.54
N GLU A 19 4.51 -3.69 -0.40
CA GLU A 19 4.19 -3.72 -1.82
C GLU A 19 3.51 -5.05 -2.20
N ASP A 20 4.08 -6.17 -1.76
CA ASP A 20 3.51 -7.49 -2.04
C ASP A 20 2.12 -7.63 -1.43
N ALA A 21 1.92 -7.16 -0.21
CA ALA A 21 0.62 -7.21 0.45
C ALA A 21 -0.41 -6.38 -0.30
N ALA A 22 -0.02 -5.20 -0.78
CA ALA A 22 -0.91 -4.34 -1.54
C ALA A 22 -1.29 -4.97 -2.88
N LYS A 23 -0.34 -5.57 -3.57
CA LYS A 23 -0.61 -6.26 -4.84
C LYS A 23 -1.54 -7.44 -4.66
N ALA A 24 -1.48 -8.11 -3.53
CA ALA A 24 -2.33 -9.25 -3.24
C ALA A 24 -3.74 -8.85 -2.79
N THR A 25 -3.97 -7.59 -2.54
CA THR A 25 -5.27 -7.10 -2.08
C THR A 25 -6.25 -7.03 -3.25
N ALA A 26 -7.45 -7.55 -3.03
CA ALA A 26 -8.51 -7.49 -4.06
C ALA A 26 -8.86 -6.02 -4.36
N GLY A 27 -9.02 -5.69 -5.64
CA GLY A 27 -9.33 -4.34 -6.09
C GLY A 27 -8.10 -3.49 -6.39
N GLY A 28 -6.94 -3.92 -5.94
CA GLY A 28 -5.67 -3.28 -6.30
C GLY A 28 -5.10 -3.92 -7.56
N LYS A 29 -4.84 -3.10 -8.58
CA LYS A 29 -4.30 -3.59 -9.83
C LYS A 29 -2.77 -3.70 -9.76
N ASP A 30 -2.13 -2.68 -9.21
CA ASP A 30 -0.68 -2.64 -9.09
C ASP A 30 -0.29 -1.73 -7.92
N CYS A 31 0.91 -1.92 -7.43
CA CYS A 31 1.42 -1.10 -6.34
C CYS A 31 2.93 -0.98 -6.46
N VAL A 32 3.44 0.24 -6.30
CA VAL A 32 4.87 0.51 -6.25
C VAL A 32 5.15 1.29 -4.96
N VAL A 33 6.06 0.77 -4.15
CA VAL A 33 6.49 1.45 -2.93
C VAL A 33 7.86 2.05 -3.17
N ASN A 34 7.98 3.35 -2.93
CA ASN A 34 9.25 4.04 -3.02
C ASN A 34 9.77 4.29 -1.61
N TYR A 35 10.73 3.48 -1.19
CA TYR A 35 11.30 3.57 0.15
C TYR A 35 12.04 4.90 0.37
N MET A 36 12.74 5.37 -0.65
CA MET A 36 13.52 6.60 -0.55
C MET A 36 12.64 7.82 -0.29
N LEU A 37 11.45 7.85 -0.89
CA LEU A 37 10.50 8.96 -0.74
C LEU A 37 9.43 8.66 0.30
N LEU A 38 9.39 7.46 0.84
CA LEU A 38 8.35 6.98 1.76
C LEU A 38 6.97 7.23 1.19
N LYS A 39 6.75 6.75 -0.03
CA LYS A 39 5.48 6.89 -0.74
C LYS A 39 5.07 5.57 -1.34
N MET A 40 3.76 5.33 -1.36
CA MET A 40 3.16 4.16 -1.98
C MET A 40 2.24 4.63 -3.09
N ASN A 41 2.50 4.18 -4.32
CA ASN A 41 1.65 4.47 -5.46
C ASN A 41 0.82 3.23 -5.76
N VAL A 42 -0.49 3.37 -5.70
CA VAL A 42 -1.41 2.25 -5.90
C VAL A 42 -2.28 2.54 -7.11
N GLU A 43 -2.36 1.57 -8.01
CA GLU A 43 -3.29 1.61 -9.13
C GLU A 43 -4.47 0.72 -8.81
N PHE A 44 -5.69 1.25 -8.98
CA PHE A 44 -6.93 0.54 -8.64
C PHE A 44 -7.62 0.03 -9.89
N GLU A 45 -8.27 -1.13 -9.76
CA GLU A 45 -9.12 -1.66 -10.82
C GLU A 45 -10.29 -0.72 -11.08
N ASP A 46 -10.81 -0.76 -12.30
CA ASP A 46 -11.98 0.04 -12.66
C ASP A 46 -13.18 -0.33 -11.80
N GLY A 47 -13.89 0.68 -11.33
CA GLY A 47 -15.07 0.49 -10.52
C GLY A 47 -14.79 0.25 -9.03
N GLN A 48 -13.54 0.22 -8.63
CA GLN A 48 -13.20 0.05 -7.22
C GLN A 48 -13.14 1.39 -6.50
N ASP A 49 -13.56 1.39 -5.24
CA ASP A 49 -13.47 2.55 -4.37
C ASP A 49 -12.07 2.58 -3.74
N PRO A 50 -11.21 3.56 -4.06
CA PRO A 50 -9.87 3.61 -3.49
C PRO A 50 -9.84 3.58 -1.97
N LYS A 51 -10.80 4.23 -1.33
CA LYS A 51 -10.86 4.27 0.12
C LYS A 51 -11.07 2.88 0.72
N THR A 52 -12.00 2.11 0.16
CA THR A 52 -12.27 0.74 0.62
C THR A 52 -11.07 -0.16 0.36
N VAL A 53 -10.50 -0.08 -0.84
CA VAL A 53 -9.35 -0.90 -1.21
C VAL A 53 -8.17 -0.59 -0.29
N MET A 54 -7.92 0.68 -0.02
CA MET A 54 -6.79 1.08 0.83
C MET A 54 -6.95 0.62 2.28
N GLN A 55 -8.18 0.52 2.77
CA GLN A 55 -8.42 -0.04 4.10
C GLN A 55 -7.96 -1.50 4.16
N GLU A 56 -8.24 -2.27 3.12
CA GLU A 56 -7.78 -3.66 3.05
C GLU A 56 -6.26 -3.74 2.85
N VAL A 57 -5.71 -2.87 2.04
CA VAL A 57 -4.26 -2.78 1.85
C VAL A 57 -3.57 -2.51 3.20
N TYR A 58 -4.11 -1.58 3.96
CA TYR A 58 -3.56 -1.23 5.27
C TYR A 58 -3.59 -2.43 6.21
N LYS A 59 -4.72 -3.13 6.28
CA LYS A 59 -4.84 -4.34 7.11
C LYS A 59 -3.82 -5.40 6.70
N ASN A 60 -3.69 -5.64 5.40
CA ASN A 60 -2.78 -6.66 4.89
C ASN A 60 -1.32 -6.29 5.15
N CYS A 61 -0.98 -5.03 5.01
CA CYS A 61 0.37 -4.54 5.32
C CYS A 61 0.69 -4.72 6.80
N LYS A 62 -0.27 -4.43 7.67
CA LYS A 62 -0.08 -4.61 9.12
C LYS A 62 0.10 -6.07 9.50
N LYS A 63 -0.50 -6.99 8.75
CA LYS A 63 -0.35 -8.43 9.01
C LYS A 63 1.07 -8.92 8.71
N VAL A 64 1.71 -8.38 7.66
CA VAL A 64 3.04 -8.82 7.25
C VAL A 64 4.14 -8.00 7.91
N GLU A 65 3.83 -6.77 8.31
CA GLU A 65 4.80 -5.88 8.96
C GLU A 65 4.04 -4.87 9.83
N ASP A 66 3.94 -5.14 11.12
CA ASP A 66 3.16 -4.30 12.02
C ASP A 66 3.83 -2.98 12.37
N ASP A 67 5.10 -2.80 12.04
CA ASP A 67 5.81 -1.53 12.25
C ASP A 67 5.59 -0.52 11.12
N CYS A 68 4.85 -0.88 10.08
CA CYS A 68 4.59 0.04 8.98
C CYS A 68 3.36 0.91 9.24
N GLU A 69 3.28 2.02 8.54
CA GLU A 69 2.13 2.93 8.61
C GLU A 69 1.80 3.44 7.22
N ILE A 70 0.53 3.61 6.92
CA ILE A 70 0.06 4.21 5.67
C ILE A 70 -0.87 5.36 6.04
N PHE A 71 -0.58 6.55 5.53
CA PHE A 71 -1.41 7.74 5.80
C PHE A 71 -2.46 7.85 4.70
N LEU A 72 -3.70 7.52 5.03
CA LEU A 72 -4.81 7.40 4.08
C LEU A 72 -5.58 8.71 3.86
N LYS A 73 -4.91 9.82 3.94
CA LYS A 73 -5.56 11.13 3.71
C LYS A 73 -5.39 11.60 2.28
#